data_eee69524b15dacc35f09f2de12bab6a1
#
_entry.id   eee69524b15dacc35f09f2de12bab6a1
#
_cell.length_a   1.000
_cell.length_b   1.000
_cell.length_c   1.000
_cell.angle_alpha   90.00
_cell.angle_beta   90.00
_cell.angle_gamma   90.00
#
_symmetry.space_group_name_H-M   'P 1'
#
loop_
_entity.id
_entity.type
_entity.pdbx_description
1 polymer ?
#
loop_
_entity_poly.entity_id
_entity_poly.type
_entity_poly.pdbx_seq_one_letter_code
_entity_poly.pdbx_strand_id
1 'polypeptide(L)'
;MKIRHLIGICLILTVAATAGCNKKSQPAEEKSEQQKNAMVQSTSEQAPSDKSAIQEPEPVKSELQEQKPVSVRTESGLTRPEETEYYAILMEGKKVGHAVQERVVNGTEVTTSTELEITLSRTGIPVGIQTKAITNETIEGKPLGFELEQVLGFIETKVMGVVGEDGKVQVTSGQQRTEFDWPASAVMAEGMRLLHFKNGLKEGTKYNAKMFDPSVMQVVDVEVEVGPKQAVDLLGRVVELTLVQSTVSSPQFGLLSVDEYYDDELRLQKSIMPLMGMTIEQVACTKEFALGQNDVLEVVNKMFMPSPEPLEDVSLARSITYYLSSVRDTSDFVMPSNDNQKARRLSDGRVILKVEPVAAPRGVKFPYKGNDPVALDALKPTRYVESDQPIIIDLARRAVGDTDDASEAARRIEAFVSRYITNKSLSVGYASAAEVAVSRQGDCSEHAVLVAALCRAVGIPAQVVTGLAYVPQWRDLQNGFGGHAWAQAYIGGRWIGLDAAFKSAGLGGFDPGHITLAEGNGNPEDFLNLINTLGLFKIDRVEVYR
;
A
#
# COMPACT_ATOMS: atom_id res chain seq x y z
N MET A 1 33.71 18.19 -4.66
CA MET A 1 33.09 17.42 -3.57
C MET A 1 31.73 17.01 -4.07
N LYS A 2 31.50 15.72 -4.25
CA LYS A 2 30.35 15.16 -4.98
C LYS A 2 29.24 14.81 -4.00
N ILE A 3 28.01 15.08 -4.36
CA ILE A 3 26.87 14.99 -3.49
C ILE A 3 25.70 14.34 -4.20
N ARG A 4 25.06 13.39 -3.54
CA ARG A 4 23.97 12.58 -4.06
C ARG A 4 22.95 12.27 -2.95
N HIS A 5 21.74 12.62 -3.13
CA HIS A 5 20.38 12.13 -3.04
C HIS A 5 19.71 11.89 -1.67
N LEU A 6 18.55 12.52 -1.57
CA LEU A 6 17.45 12.19 -0.63
C LEU A 6 16.17 11.86 -1.43
N ILE A 7 16.24 10.92 -2.35
CA ILE A 7 15.07 10.52 -3.16
C ILE A 7 14.46 9.20 -2.64
N GLY A 8 15.15 8.52 -1.72
CA GLY A 8 14.66 7.28 -1.14
C GLY A 8 13.29 7.41 -0.46
N ILE A 9 13.02 8.55 0.18
CA ILE A 9 11.75 8.76 0.91
C ILE A 9 10.56 8.88 -0.05
N CYS A 10 10.66 9.70 -1.11
CA CYS A 10 9.59 9.84 -2.11
C CYS A 10 9.23 8.51 -2.78
N LEU A 11 10.24 7.69 -3.08
CA LEU A 11 10.02 6.46 -3.81
C LEU A 11 9.31 5.38 -3.01
N ILE A 12 9.58 5.33 -1.73
CA ILE A 12 9.07 4.30 -0.84
C ILE A 12 7.63 4.62 -0.42
N LEU A 13 7.30 5.91 -0.26
CA LEU A 13 5.91 6.36 -0.08
C LEU A 13 5.06 6.05 -1.31
N THR A 14 5.63 6.06 -2.49
CA THR A 14 4.98 5.74 -3.76
C THR A 14 4.49 4.28 -3.82
N VAL A 15 5.23 3.32 -3.28
CA VAL A 15 4.80 1.91 -3.19
C VAL A 15 3.57 1.74 -2.32
N ALA A 16 3.39 2.60 -1.33
CA ALA A 16 2.25 2.58 -0.42
C ALA A 16 1.01 3.33 -0.98
N ALA A 17 1.19 4.32 -1.85
CA ALA A 17 0.14 5.20 -2.35
C ALA A 17 -0.50 4.77 -3.69
N THR A 18 -0.07 3.66 -4.29
CA THR A 18 -0.35 3.27 -5.67
C THR A 18 -1.69 2.61 -5.94
N ALA A 19 -2.77 3.26 -5.63
CA ALA A 19 -4.05 2.76 -6.12
C ALA A 19 -4.97 3.92 -6.53
N GLY A 20 -4.79 4.45 -7.71
CA GLY A 20 -5.85 5.24 -8.24
C GLY A 20 -5.58 6.23 -9.35
N CYS A 21 -5.69 5.87 -10.61
CA CYS A 21 -6.21 6.72 -11.69
C CYS A 21 -6.73 5.89 -12.86
N ASN A 22 -7.95 6.18 -13.28
CA ASN A 22 -8.71 5.40 -14.24
C ASN A 22 -8.67 6.03 -15.65
N LYS A 23 -8.46 5.22 -16.68
CA LYS A 23 -8.81 5.58 -18.06
C LYS A 23 -10.08 4.84 -18.49
N LYS A 24 -11.07 5.59 -18.98
CA LYS A 24 -12.18 5.04 -19.75
C LYS A 24 -11.64 4.43 -21.05
N SER A 25 -11.79 3.12 -21.23
CA SER A 25 -11.59 2.46 -22.51
C SER A 25 -12.77 2.76 -23.43
N GLN A 26 -12.51 3.21 -24.65
CA GLN A 26 -13.48 3.22 -25.75
C GLN A 26 -13.77 1.78 -26.22
N PRO A 27 -14.99 1.48 -26.68
CA PRO A 27 -15.32 0.14 -27.17
C PRO A 27 -14.59 -0.14 -28.49
N ALA A 28 -13.91 -1.27 -28.55
CA ALA A 28 -13.36 -1.81 -29.78
C ALA A 28 -14.48 -2.51 -30.58
N GLU A 29 -14.59 -2.15 -31.86
CA GLU A 29 -15.49 -2.78 -32.83
C GLU A 29 -15.16 -4.25 -33.02
N GLU A 30 -16.22 -5.05 -33.06
CA GLU A 30 -16.21 -6.46 -33.49
C GLU A 30 -15.59 -6.64 -34.87
N LYS A 31 -14.65 -7.55 -34.99
CA LYS A 31 -14.45 -8.33 -36.20
C LYS A 31 -14.45 -9.81 -35.87
N SER A 32 -15.53 -10.43 -36.27
CA SER A 32 -15.71 -11.88 -36.36
C SER A 32 -14.74 -12.47 -37.36
N GLU A 33 -14.07 -13.57 -37.00
CA GLU A 33 -13.84 -14.64 -37.95
C GLU A 33 -13.61 -15.99 -37.25
N GLN A 34 -14.31 -16.95 -37.77
CA GLN A 34 -14.39 -18.36 -37.36
C GLN A 34 -13.07 -19.09 -37.67
N GLN A 35 -12.64 -19.98 -36.78
CA GLN A 35 -12.06 -21.24 -37.27
C GLN A 35 -12.24 -22.40 -36.28
N LYS A 36 -12.62 -23.52 -36.92
CA LYS A 36 -13.10 -24.78 -36.38
C LYS A 36 -11.99 -25.68 -35.81
N ASN A 37 -12.42 -26.44 -34.82
CA ASN A 37 -12.08 -27.85 -34.49
C ASN A 37 -10.84 -28.50 -35.10
N ALA A 38 -10.00 -29.05 -34.23
CA ALA A 38 -9.45 -30.40 -34.45
C ALA A 38 -9.16 -31.08 -33.10
N MET A 39 -9.86 -32.16 -32.90
CA MET A 39 -9.76 -33.17 -31.83
C MET A 39 -8.73 -34.21 -32.29
N VAL A 40 -7.75 -34.56 -31.49
CA VAL A 40 -6.99 -35.82 -31.64
C VAL A 40 -6.73 -36.46 -30.26
N GLN A 41 -7.03 -37.73 -30.24
CA GLN A 41 -7.02 -38.66 -29.11
C GLN A 41 -5.62 -39.13 -28.69
N SER A 42 -5.56 -39.44 -27.42
CA SER A 42 -4.74 -40.39 -26.65
C SER A 42 -3.83 -41.39 -27.41
N THR A 43 -2.65 -41.62 -26.88
CA THR A 43 -2.14 -42.98 -26.60
C THR A 43 -1.12 -42.95 -25.44
N SER A 44 -1.30 -43.90 -24.56
CA SER A 44 -0.44 -44.29 -23.44
C SER A 44 0.78 -45.07 -23.94
N GLU A 45 1.95 -44.77 -23.40
CA GLU A 45 3.05 -45.78 -23.35
C GLU A 45 3.91 -45.64 -22.10
N GLN A 46 4.28 -46.78 -21.59
CA GLN A 46 4.92 -47.06 -20.30
C GLN A 46 6.42 -46.72 -20.28
N ALA A 47 6.90 -46.39 -19.12
CA ALA A 47 8.29 -46.18 -18.76
C ALA A 47 9.18 -47.44 -18.88
N PRO A 48 10.48 -47.24 -18.95
CA PRO A 48 11.38 -48.10 -18.16
C PRO A 48 12.21 -47.30 -17.15
N SER A 49 12.34 -47.93 -15.99
CA SER A 49 13.19 -47.55 -14.87
C SER A 49 14.67 -47.63 -15.22
N ASP A 50 15.42 -46.57 -14.94
CA ASP A 50 16.86 -46.74 -14.75
C ASP A 50 17.33 -45.91 -13.54
N LYS A 51 18.00 -46.62 -12.63
CA LYS A 51 18.61 -46.12 -11.41
C LYS A 51 20.02 -45.63 -11.76
N SER A 52 20.27 -44.35 -11.73
CA SER A 52 21.61 -43.80 -11.63
C SER A 52 21.68 -42.76 -10.52
N ALA A 53 22.67 -42.92 -9.65
CA ALA A 53 22.90 -42.16 -8.44
C ALA A 53 23.09 -40.66 -8.73
N ILE A 54 22.39 -39.85 -7.96
CA ILE A 54 22.58 -38.40 -7.93
C ILE A 54 23.76 -38.11 -7.01
N GLN A 55 24.88 -37.65 -7.57
CA GLN A 55 25.97 -37.01 -6.84
C GLN A 55 25.53 -35.59 -6.47
N GLU A 56 25.64 -35.23 -5.20
CA GLU A 56 25.50 -33.84 -4.72
C GLU A 56 26.57 -32.96 -5.37
N PRO A 57 26.24 -31.77 -5.88
CA PRO A 57 27.23 -30.84 -6.35
C PRO A 57 27.93 -30.16 -5.17
N GLU A 58 29.25 -30.19 -5.17
CA GLU A 58 30.12 -29.42 -4.26
C GLU A 58 29.85 -27.92 -4.38
N PRO A 59 30.00 -27.13 -3.30
CA PRO A 59 29.78 -25.68 -3.34
C PRO A 59 30.82 -24.98 -4.21
N VAL A 60 30.35 -24.35 -5.26
CA VAL A 60 31.18 -23.50 -6.11
C VAL A 60 31.61 -22.27 -5.31
N LYS A 61 32.87 -22.18 -4.93
CA LYS A 61 33.50 -20.97 -4.43
C LYS A 61 33.58 -19.98 -5.60
N SER A 62 32.71 -18.95 -5.58
CA SER A 62 32.85 -17.80 -6.47
C SER A 62 34.06 -16.99 -6.02
N GLU A 63 35.12 -17.00 -6.80
CA GLU A 63 36.19 -16.00 -6.70
C GLU A 63 35.64 -14.62 -7.10
N LEU A 64 35.28 -13.83 -6.11
CA LEU A 64 35.03 -12.40 -6.30
C LEU A 64 36.35 -11.70 -6.56
N GLN A 65 36.61 -11.36 -7.81
CA GLN A 65 37.70 -10.48 -8.18
C GLN A 65 37.51 -9.10 -7.55
N GLU A 66 38.46 -8.68 -6.72
CA GLU A 66 38.60 -7.30 -6.23
C GLU A 66 38.68 -6.32 -7.40
N GLN A 67 37.59 -5.66 -7.74
CA GLN A 67 37.64 -4.50 -8.63
C GLN A 67 37.96 -3.26 -7.80
N LYS A 68 39.16 -2.71 -8.03
CA LYS A 68 39.58 -1.41 -7.47
C LYS A 68 38.63 -0.31 -7.93
N PRO A 69 38.24 0.63 -7.03
CA PRO A 69 37.42 1.76 -7.44
C PRO A 69 38.16 2.65 -8.44
N VAL A 70 37.53 2.89 -9.59
CA VAL A 70 37.99 3.87 -10.56
C VAL A 70 37.75 5.25 -9.96
N SER A 71 38.82 5.86 -9.41
CA SER A 71 38.80 7.24 -8.97
C SER A 71 38.98 8.17 -10.15
N VAL A 72 37.91 8.73 -10.68
CA VAL A 72 38.00 9.90 -11.56
C VAL A 72 37.87 11.14 -10.70
N ARG A 73 38.98 11.80 -10.40
CA ARG A 73 39.03 13.14 -9.81
C ARG A 73 38.67 14.17 -10.88
N THR A 74 37.54 14.87 -10.72
CA THR A 74 37.27 16.15 -11.37
C THR A 74 36.37 17.03 -10.52
N GLU A 75 36.53 18.31 -10.69
CA GLU A 75 36.08 19.47 -9.91
C GLU A 75 34.62 19.52 -9.52
N SER A 76 34.37 20.20 -8.39
CA SER A 76 33.09 20.64 -7.76
C SER A 76 31.78 19.90 -8.13
N GLY A 77 31.27 19.15 -7.18
CA GLY A 77 30.07 18.30 -7.34
C GLY A 77 28.74 19.02 -7.58
N LEU A 78 28.74 20.35 -7.73
CA LEU A 78 27.56 21.15 -8.05
C LEU A 78 27.19 21.18 -9.53
N THR A 79 28.09 20.79 -10.43
CA THR A 79 27.97 21.06 -11.87
C THR A 79 28.07 19.83 -12.77
N ARG A 80 27.88 18.62 -12.26
CA ARG A 80 27.83 17.47 -13.17
C ARG A 80 26.55 17.52 -13.99
N PRO A 81 26.62 17.46 -15.31
CA PRO A 81 25.45 17.56 -16.17
C PRO A 81 24.54 16.31 -16.09
N GLU A 82 25.10 15.15 -15.72
CA GLU A 82 24.33 13.89 -15.69
C GLU A 82 24.89 12.93 -14.63
N GLU A 83 24.01 12.35 -13.82
CA GLU A 83 24.34 11.37 -12.78
C GLU A 83 23.28 10.27 -12.77
N THR A 84 23.72 9.00 -12.84
CA THR A 84 22.85 7.83 -12.75
C THR A 84 23.33 6.92 -11.63
N GLU A 85 22.42 6.48 -10.78
CA GLU A 85 22.66 5.57 -9.66
C GLU A 85 21.71 4.39 -9.70
N TYR A 86 22.24 3.24 -9.32
CA TYR A 86 21.52 1.97 -9.30
C TYR A 86 21.45 1.42 -7.90
N TYR A 87 20.26 0.95 -7.52
CA TYR A 87 20.00 0.36 -6.22
C TYR A 87 19.31 -0.98 -6.37
N ALA A 88 19.69 -1.94 -5.56
CA ALA A 88 18.91 -3.14 -5.33
C ALA A 88 17.87 -2.86 -4.25
N ILE A 89 16.65 -3.33 -4.45
CA ILE A 89 15.58 -3.32 -3.44
C ILE A 89 15.51 -4.71 -2.83
N LEU A 90 15.75 -4.77 -1.52
CA LEU A 90 15.65 -6.00 -0.76
C LEU A 90 14.48 -5.93 0.21
N MET A 91 13.79 -7.03 0.37
CA MET A 91 12.80 -7.24 1.43
C MET A 91 13.16 -8.54 2.15
N GLU A 92 13.32 -8.46 3.48
CA GLU A 92 13.74 -9.61 4.28
C GLU A 92 15.03 -10.28 3.74
N GLY A 93 15.98 -9.47 3.27
CA GLY A 93 17.26 -9.93 2.72
C GLY A 93 17.19 -10.54 1.32
N LYS A 94 16.02 -10.60 0.68
CA LYS A 94 15.84 -11.08 -0.70
C LYS A 94 15.74 -9.89 -1.66
N LYS A 95 16.46 -9.95 -2.78
CA LYS A 95 16.35 -8.95 -3.83
C LYS A 95 15.02 -9.11 -4.57
N VAL A 96 14.11 -8.16 -4.40
CA VAL A 96 12.76 -8.19 -5.00
C VAL A 96 12.59 -7.18 -6.13
N GLY A 97 13.59 -6.33 -6.36
CA GLY A 97 13.50 -5.28 -7.36
C GLY A 97 14.76 -4.43 -7.45
N HIS A 98 14.60 -3.31 -8.10
CA HIS A 98 15.65 -2.30 -8.25
C HIS A 98 15.05 -0.89 -8.28
N ALA A 99 15.93 0.10 -8.03
CA ALA A 99 15.63 1.49 -8.33
C ALA A 99 16.77 2.09 -9.16
N VAL A 100 16.40 2.99 -10.07
CA VAL A 100 17.35 3.80 -10.87
C VAL A 100 17.05 5.26 -10.61
N GLN A 101 18.06 6.01 -10.23
CA GLN A 101 17.95 7.44 -10.01
C GLN A 101 18.83 8.18 -11.01
N GLU A 102 18.24 9.15 -11.69
CA GLU A 102 18.94 10.00 -12.64
C GLU A 102 18.75 11.47 -12.28
N ARG A 103 19.81 12.23 -12.40
CA ARG A 103 19.79 13.67 -12.24
C ARG A 103 20.49 14.31 -13.41
N VAL A 104 19.78 15.17 -14.13
CA VAL A 104 20.29 15.89 -15.32
C VAL A 104 20.17 17.38 -15.08
N VAL A 105 21.28 18.11 -15.29
CA VAL A 105 21.31 19.58 -15.23
C VAL A 105 21.38 20.12 -16.64
N ASN A 106 20.38 20.91 -17.02
CA ASN A 106 20.32 21.58 -18.31
C ASN A 106 20.18 23.10 -18.12
N GLY A 107 21.31 23.80 -18.22
CA GLY A 107 21.36 25.23 -17.94
C GLY A 107 21.03 25.54 -16.48
N THR A 108 19.91 26.21 -16.22
CA THR A 108 19.42 26.56 -14.88
C THR A 108 18.37 25.59 -14.35
N GLU A 109 18.07 24.54 -15.08
CA GLU A 109 17.05 23.56 -14.71
C GLU A 109 17.69 22.22 -14.34
N VAL A 110 17.07 21.54 -13.39
CA VAL A 110 17.44 20.20 -12.93
C VAL A 110 16.22 19.30 -13.09
N THR A 111 16.39 18.22 -13.82
CA THR A 111 15.44 17.12 -13.87
C THR A 111 15.98 15.98 -13.02
N THR A 112 15.21 15.55 -12.04
CA THR A 112 15.50 14.36 -11.25
C THR A 112 14.44 13.32 -11.56
N SER A 113 14.86 12.13 -12.00
CA SER A 113 13.95 11.00 -12.20
C SER A 113 14.32 9.84 -11.29
N THR A 114 13.32 9.12 -10.85
CA THR A 114 13.48 7.90 -10.08
C THR A 114 12.52 6.85 -10.60
N GLU A 115 13.09 5.74 -11.04
CA GLU A 115 12.33 4.55 -11.47
C GLU A 115 12.50 3.46 -10.42
N LEU A 116 11.39 2.89 -9.97
CA LEU A 116 11.32 1.75 -9.05
C LEU A 116 10.58 0.61 -9.73
N GLU A 117 11.17 -0.56 -9.70
CA GLU A 117 10.51 -1.80 -10.09
C GLU A 117 10.66 -2.84 -8.97
N ILE A 118 9.52 -3.38 -8.51
CA ILE A 118 9.45 -4.44 -7.51
C ILE A 118 8.55 -5.54 -8.04
N THR A 119 8.96 -6.79 -7.87
CA THR A 119 8.12 -7.96 -8.15
C THR A 119 7.95 -8.78 -6.87
N LEU A 120 6.70 -8.88 -6.43
CA LEU A 120 6.33 -9.66 -5.26
C LEU A 120 5.49 -10.86 -5.70
N SER A 121 5.48 -11.93 -4.90
CA SER A 121 4.57 -13.04 -5.10
C SER A 121 3.35 -12.87 -4.20
N ARG A 122 2.17 -12.91 -4.79
CA ARG A 122 0.91 -12.96 -4.08
C ARG A 122 0.24 -14.29 -4.37
N THR A 123 0.40 -15.23 -3.46
CA THR A 123 -0.15 -16.60 -3.59
C THR A 123 0.39 -17.39 -4.80
N GLY A 124 1.67 -17.21 -5.12
CA GLY A 124 2.33 -17.82 -6.27
C GLY A 124 2.12 -17.08 -7.59
N ILE A 125 1.36 -15.98 -7.58
CA ILE A 125 1.17 -15.11 -8.75
C ILE A 125 2.10 -13.90 -8.60
N PRO A 126 2.98 -13.62 -9.59
CA PRO A 126 3.81 -12.43 -9.54
C PRO A 126 2.97 -11.16 -9.72
N VAL A 127 3.16 -10.18 -8.84
CA VAL A 127 2.57 -8.85 -8.93
C VAL A 127 3.71 -7.86 -9.09
N GLY A 128 3.77 -7.19 -10.24
CA GLY A 128 4.72 -6.13 -10.52
C GLY A 128 4.21 -4.79 -9.99
N ILE A 129 5.11 -4.04 -9.39
CA ILE A 129 4.92 -2.63 -8.99
C ILE A 129 5.99 -1.84 -9.72
N GLN A 130 5.57 -0.90 -10.55
CA GLN A 130 6.47 0.01 -11.24
C GLN A 130 6.06 1.45 -10.93
N THR A 131 7.05 2.27 -10.65
CA THR A 131 6.84 3.69 -10.39
C THR A 131 7.95 4.47 -11.04
N LYS A 132 7.57 5.53 -11.75
CA LYS A 132 8.48 6.54 -12.27
C LYS A 132 8.04 7.90 -11.79
N ALA A 133 8.87 8.56 -10.99
CA ALA A 133 8.66 9.91 -10.52
C ALA A 133 9.71 10.83 -11.15
N ILE A 134 9.26 11.95 -11.72
CA ILE A 134 10.13 12.97 -12.32
C ILE A 134 9.81 14.30 -11.63
N THR A 135 10.83 15.03 -11.20
CA THR A 135 10.71 16.40 -10.71
C THR A 135 11.57 17.33 -11.57
N ASN A 136 11.00 18.47 -11.90
CA ASN A 136 11.70 19.56 -12.59
C ASN A 136 11.80 20.74 -11.63
N GLU A 137 13.02 21.20 -11.38
CA GLU A 137 13.34 22.26 -10.42
C GLU A 137 14.42 23.18 -11.02
N THR A 138 14.59 24.36 -10.47
CA THR A 138 15.78 25.15 -10.80
C THR A 138 17.00 24.60 -10.06
N ILE A 139 18.21 25.02 -10.45
CA ILE A 139 19.45 24.67 -9.73
C ILE A 139 19.49 25.17 -8.28
N GLU A 140 18.60 26.10 -7.91
CA GLU A 140 18.38 26.58 -6.54
C GLU A 140 17.30 25.79 -5.81
N GLY A 141 16.69 24.76 -6.45
CA GLY A 141 15.65 23.93 -5.87
C GLY A 141 14.25 24.56 -5.89
N LYS A 142 13.97 25.56 -6.75
CA LYS A 142 12.62 26.09 -6.94
C LYS A 142 11.84 25.12 -7.82
N PRO A 143 10.65 24.68 -7.38
CA PRO A 143 9.80 23.77 -8.14
C PRO A 143 9.32 24.38 -9.47
N LEU A 144 9.36 23.59 -10.55
CA LEU A 144 8.85 23.93 -11.87
C LEU A 144 7.73 22.97 -12.31
N GLY A 145 7.80 21.70 -11.88
CA GLY A 145 6.80 20.71 -12.20
C GLY A 145 7.19 19.30 -11.77
N PHE A 146 6.25 18.38 -11.94
CA PHE A 146 6.45 16.97 -11.63
C PHE A 146 5.61 16.08 -12.54
N GLU A 147 6.06 14.85 -12.69
CA GLU A 147 5.33 13.77 -13.34
C GLU A 147 5.45 12.50 -12.49
N LEU A 148 4.36 11.75 -12.38
CA LEU A 148 4.30 10.47 -11.72
C LEU A 148 3.59 9.48 -12.62
N GLU A 149 4.27 8.37 -12.92
CA GLU A 149 3.69 7.20 -13.59
C GLU A 149 3.78 6.01 -12.64
N GLN A 150 2.69 5.29 -12.49
CA GLN A 150 2.63 4.12 -11.64
C GLN A 150 1.88 3.00 -12.35
N VAL A 151 2.43 1.79 -12.25
CA VAL A 151 1.77 0.56 -12.69
C VAL A 151 1.71 -0.39 -11.50
N LEU A 152 0.50 -0.73 -11.11
CA LEU A 152 0.23 -1.70 -10.06
C LEU A 152 -0.59 -2.85 -10.64
N GLY A 153 0.07 -3.96 -10.94
CA GLY A 153 -0.57 -5.05 -11.67
C GLY A 153 -1.06 -4.60 -13.05
N PHE A 154 -2.37 -4.37 -13.20
CA PHE A 154 -2.98 -3.91 -14.46
C PHE A 154 -3.44 -2.44 -14.43
N ILE A 155 -3.25 -1.76 -13.30
CA ILE A 155 -3.68 -0.37 -13.12
C ILE A 155 -2.52 0.54 -13.44
N GLU A 156 -2.70 1.40 -14.43
CA GLU A 156 -1.75 2.46 -14.79
C GLU A 156 -2.30 3.82 -14.35
N THR A 157 -1.46 4.58 -13.68
CA THR A 157 -1.76 5.94 -13.23
C THR A 157 -0.71 6.89 -13.76
N LYS A 158 -1.15 8.01 -14.30
CA LYS A 158 -0.29 9.11 -14.69
C LYS A 158 -0.82 10.43 -14.14
N VAL A 159 0.04 11.14 -13.42
CA VAL A 159 -0.24 12.47 -12.87
C VAL A 159 0.86 13.42 -13.32
N MET A 160 0.49 14.60 -13.79
CA MET A 160 1.43 15.66 -14.19
C MET A 160 1.05 16.95 -13.50
N GLY A 161 2.02 17.66 -12.94
CA GLY A 161 1.84 18.96 -12.32
C GLY A 161 2.82 19.98 -12.90
N VAL A 162 2.31 21.17 -13.20
CA VAL A 162 3.12 22.31 -13.65
C VAL A 162 2.97 23.44 -12.64
N VAL A 163 4.08 23.97 -12.14
CA VAL A 163 4.10 25.09 -11.19
C VAL A 163 4.28 26.39 -11.97
N GLY A 164 3.27 27.25 -11.92
CA GLY A 164 3.31 28.57 -12.56
C GLY A 164 4.19 29.58 -11.81
N GLU A 165 4.53 30.67 -12.47
CA GLU A 165 5.27 31.79 -11.86
C GLU A 165 4.48 32.46 -10.72
N ASP A 166 3.16 32.39 -10.78
CA ASP A 166 2.22 32.88 -9.75
C ASP A 166 2.14 31.96 -8.51
N GLY A 167 2.88 30.85 -8.51
CA GLY A 167 2.90 29.87 -7.43
C GLY A 167 1.71 28.91 -7.43
N LYS A 168 0.90 28.89 -8.50
CA LYS A 168 -0.18 27.92 -8.66
C LYS A 168 0.29 26.67 -9.37
N VAL A 169 -0.24 25.54 -8.95
CA VAL A 169 0.03 24.24 -9.56
C VAL A 169 -1.19 23.81 -10.35
N GLN A 170 -0.99 23.55 -11.62
CA GLN A 170 -2.01 22.90 -12.46
C GLN A 170 -1.70 21.42 -12.58
N VAL A 171 -2.58 20.58 -12.06
CA VAL A 171 -2.44 19.13 -12.08
C VAL A 171 -3.39 18.51 -13.08
N THR A 172 -2.85 17.60 -13.89
CA THR A 172 -3.62 16.77 -14.82
C THR A 172 -3.48 15.30 -14.43
N SER A 173 -4.62 14.64 -14.21
CA SER A 173 -4.70 13.20 -13.97
C SER A 173 -5.79 12.63 -14.88
N GLY A 174 -5.39 11.89 -15.92
CA GLY A 174 -6.31 11.44 -16.96
C GLY A 174 -6.98 12.62 -17.66
N GLN A 175 -8.33 12.72 -17.53
CA GLN A 175 -9.11 13.84 -18.07
C GLN A 175 -9.44 14.91 -17.01
N GLN A 176 -9.09 14.68 -15.76
CA GLN A 176 -9.33 15.64 -14.68
C GLN A 176 -8.21 16.67 -14.62
N ARG A 177 -8.61 17.93 -14.38
CA ARG A 177 -7.68 19.03 -14.10
C ARG A 177 -8.07 19.66 -12.77
N THR A 178 -7.08 19.85 -11.91
CA THR A 178 -7.22 20.51 -10.61
C THR A 178 -6.15 21.58 -10.50
N GLU A 179 -6.42 22.62 -9.70
CA GLU A 179 -5.48 23.69 -9.42
C GLU A 179 -5.42 23.91 -7.91
N PHE A 180 -4.22 24.14 -7.39
CA PHE A 180 -3.99 24.54 -5.99
C PHE A 180 -2.77 25.45 -5.89
N ASP A 181 -2.64 26.17 -4.78
CA ASP A 181 -1.47 27.01 -4.52
C ASP A 181 -0.30 26.13 -4.06
N TRP A 182 0.91 26.40 -4.61
CA TRP A 182 2.12 25.68 -4.14
C TRP A 182 2.31 25.93 -2.65
N PRO A 183 2.42 24.86 -1.85
CA PRO A 183 2.56 24.99 -0.40
C PRO A 183 3.83 25.76 -0.03
N ALA A 184 3.71 26.79 0.78
CA ALA A 184 4.82 27.65 1.16
C ALA A 184 5.97 26.83 1.76
N SER A 185 7.20 27.11 1.32
CA SER A 185 8.44 26.41 1.74
C SER A 185 8.52 24.91 1.42
N ALA A 186 7.58 24.35 0.66
CA ALA A 186 7.69 22.97 0.21
C ALA A 186 8.78 22.86 -0.89
N VAL A 187 9.58 21.81 -0.78
CA VAL A 187 10.64 21.46 -1.75
C VAL A 187 10.33 20.13 -2.41
N MET A 188 10.97 19.84 -3.51
CA MET A 188 11.01 18.52 -4.13
C MET A 188 12.43 17.94 -4.05
N ALA A 189 12.80 17.05 -4.97
CA ALA A 189 14.05 16.28 -4.90
C ALA A 189 15.31 17.13 -4.85
N GLU A 190 15.46 18.10 -5.76
CA GLU A 190 16.65 18.97 -5.80
C GLU A 190 16.69 19.90 -4.58
N GLY A 191 15.54 20.46 -4.18
CA GLY A 191 15.45 21.28 -2.99
C GLY A 191 15.83 20.53 -1.71
N MET A 192 15.39 19.28 -1.55
CA MET A 192 15.82 18.43 -0.42
C MET A 192 17.32 18.13 -0.49
N ARG A 193 17.83 17.80 -1.65
CA ARG A 193 19.26 17.62 -1.87
C ARG A 193 20.07 18.83 -1.42
N LEU A 194 19.65 20.03 -1.77
CA LEU A 194 20.32 21.27 -1.36
C LEU A 194 20.24 21.52 0.16
N LEU A 195 19.15 21.12 0.82
CA LEU A 195 19.04 21.20 2.28
C LEU A 195 20.04 20.28 2.99
N HIS A 196 20.22 19.05 2.51
CA HIS A 196 21.27 18.16 3.04
C HIS A 196 22.66 18.75 2.87
N PHE A 197 22.94 19.36 1.73
CA PHE A 197 24.19 20.07 1.52
C PHE A 197 24.45 21.15 2.53
N LYS A 198 23.46 21.99 2.68
CA LYS A 198 23.55 23.14 3.58
C LYS A 198 23.81 22.73 5.03
N ASN A 199 23.18 21.64 5.47
CA ASN A 199 23.26 21.18 6.86
C ASN A 199 24.46 20.24 7.10
N GLY A 200 24.88 19.46 6.09
CA GLY A 200 25.99 18.51 6.15
C GLY A 200 25.72 17.29 7.04
N LEU A 201 26.76 16.45 7.19
CA LEU A 201 26.69 15.19 7.94
C LEU A 201 27.39 15.24 9.33
N LYS A 202 27.37 16.38 9.98
CA LYS A 202 27.94 16.47 11.33
C LYS A 202 26.96 15.82 12.33
N GLU A 203 27.44 14.86 13.10
CA GLU A 203 26.65 14.21 14.16
C GLU A 203 25.97 15.23 15.09
N GLY A 204 24.69 14.97 15.41
CA GLY A 204 23.84 15.84 16.21
C GLY A 204 23.18 16.99 15.43
N THR A 205 23.46 17.14 14.12
CA THR A 205 22.75 18.12 13.29
C THR A 205 21.27 17.72 13.18
N LYS A 206 20.35 18.67 13.42
CA LYS A 206 18.90 18.48 13.28
C LYS A 206 18.31 19.60 12.45
N TYR A 207 17.36 19.25 11.58
CA TYR A 207 16.60 20.24 10.81
C TYR A 207 15.28 19.65 10.31
N ASN A 208 14.36 20.55 9.97
CA ASN A 208 13.05 20.20 9.44
C ASN A 208 12.92 20.68 8.00
N ALA A 209 12.17 19.96 7.22
CA ALA A 209 11.81 20.32 5.85
C ALA A 209 10.32 20.04 5.61
N LYS A 210 9.75 20.75 4.64
CA LYS A 210 8.45 20.42 4.04
C LYS A 210 8.70 19.91 2.64
N MET A 211 8.34 18.65 2.38
CA MET A 211 8.55 18.04 1.08
C MET A 211 7.19 17.83 0.40
N PHE A 212 7.07 18.25 -0.85
CA PHE A 212 5.90 17.90 -1.64
C PHE A 212 6.11 16.51 -2.25
N ASP A 213 5.18 15.60 -1.95
CA ASP A 213 5.18 14.25 -2.48
C ASP A 213 4.10 14.12 -3.57
N PRO A 214 4.50 13.96 -4.85
CA PRO A 214 3.56 13.81 -5.96
C PRO A 214 2.68 12.54 -5.87
N SER A 215 3.12 11.52 -5.14
CA SER A 215 2.39 10.27 -5.04
C SER A 215 1.11 10.38 -4.22
N VAL A 216 1.14 11.22 -3.18
CA VAL A 216 0.00 11.51 -2.32
C VAL A 216 -0.57 12.90 -2.57
N MET A 217 0.02 13.69 -3.47
CA MET A 217 -0.38 15.06 -3.82
C MET A 217 -0.47 15.98 -2.59
N GLN A 218 0.46 15.82 -1.65
CA GLN A 218 0.47 16.54 -0.38
C GLN A 218 1.88 16.93 0.05
N VAL A 219 1.93 17.88 0.98
CA VAL A 219 3.14 18.19 1.72
C VAL A 219 3.26 17.26 2.90
N VAL A 220 4.42 16.67 3.05
CA VAL A 220 4.82 15.88 4.22
C VAL A 220 5.86 16.67 5.02
N ASP A 221 5.75 16.62 6.34
CA ASP A 221 6.77 17.19 7.21
C ASP A 221 7.88 16.14 7.42
N VAL A 222 9.12 16.58 7.24
CA VAL A 222 10.31 15.72 7.38
C VAL A 222 11.20 16.28 8.47
N GLU A 223 11.42 15.49 9.52
CA GLU A 223 12.40 15.77 10.57
C GLU A 223 13.65 14.94 10.31
N VAL A 224 14.80 15.58 10.24
CA VAL A 224 16.09 14.93 9.95
C VAL A 224 17.03 15.08 11.15
N GLU A 225 17.63 13.97 11.56
CA GLU A 225 18.67 13.93 12.59
C GLU A 225 19.89 13.15 12.06
N VAL A 226 21.07 13.78 12.12
CA VAL A 226 22.34 13.16 11.76
C VAL A 226 22.90 12.42 12.98
N GLY A 227 23.03 11.11 12.87
CA GLY A 227 23.63 10.23 13.87
C GLY A 227 25.12 10.01 13.68
N PRO A 228 25.69 9.03 14.42
CA PRO A 228 27.10 8.66 14.32
C PRO A 228 27.41 7.90 13.03
N LYS A 229 28.70 7.84 12.71
CA LYS A 229 29.23 6.87 11.73
C LYS A 229 29.18 5.47 12.34
N GLN A 230 28.86 4.50 11.50
CA GLN A 230 28.81 3.09 11.87
C GLN A 230 29.13 2.17 10.71
N ALA A 231 29.55 0.96 11.03
CA ALA A 231 29.84 -0.08 10.06
C ALA A 231 28.53 -0.65 9.46
N VAL A 232 28.34 -0.53 8.17
CA VAL A 232 27.12 -0.93 7.43
C VAL A 232 27.47 -1.96 6.37
N ASP A 233 26.73 -3.05 6.33
CA ASP A 233 26.84 -4.05 5.27
C ASP A 233 26.11 -3.60 4.00
N LEU A 234 26.86 -3.55 2.90
CA LEU A 234 26.39 -3.26 1.55
C LEU A 234 26.58 -4.51 0.69
N LEU A 235 25.65 -5.46 0.77
CA LEU A 235 25.68 -6.71 -0.01
C LEU A 235 26.97 -7.52 0.19
N GLY A 236 27.38 -7.71 1.45
CA GLY A 236 28.61 -8.44 1.83
C GLY A 236 29.86 -7.59 1.95
N ARG A 237 29.79 -6.28 1.67
CA ARG A 237 30.89 -5.32 1.87
C ARG A 237 30.56 -4.37 3.03
N VAL A 238 31.33 -4.44 4.10
CA VAL A 238 31.18 -3.56 5.26
C VAL A 238 31.92 -2.24 5.05
N VAL A 239 31.21 -1.10 5.21
CA VAL A 239 31.72 0.25 4.99
C VAL A 239 31.30 1.16 6.16
N GLU A 240 32.17 2.08 6.58
CA GLU A 240 31.84 3.13 7.54
C GLU A 240 30.99 4.21 6.89
N LEU A 241 29.74 4.39 7.35
CA LEU A 241 28.78 5.34 6.80
C LEU A 241 28.14 6.17 7.92
N THR A 242 27.73 7.39 7.62
CA THR A 242 27.02 8.25 8.55
C THR A 242 25.54 7.93 8.51
N LEU A 243 24.95 7.63 9.67
CA LEU A 243 23.51 7.48 9.83
C LEU A 243 22.83 8.84 9.73
N VAL A 244 21.76 8.91 8.96
CA VAL A 244 20.81 10.02 8.94
C VAL A 244 19.42 9.42 9.15
N GLN A 245 18.75 9.82 10.22
CA GLN A 245 17.40 9.37 10.53
C GLN A 245 16.41 10.42 10.05
N SER A 246 15.51 10.03 9.17
CA SER A 246 14.45 10.87 8.65
C SER A 246 13.11 10.36 9.17
N THR A 247 12.34 11.24 9.83
CA THR A 247 10.97 10.95 10.25
C THR A 247 10.02 11.76 9.38
N VAL A 248 9.23 11.06 8.58
CA VAL A 248 8.23 11.66 7.70
C VAL A 248 6.87 11.59 8.37
N SER A 249 6.19 12.72 8.48
CA SER A 249 4.86 12.83 9.08
C SER A 249 3.83 13.25 8.05
N SER A 250 2.74 12.49 7.97
CA SER A 250 1.61 12.80 7.10
C SER A 250 0.28 12.49 7.80
N PRO A 251 -0.75 13.30 7.58
CA PRO A 251 -2.10 13.00 8.07
C PRO A 251 -2.67 11.68 7.55
N GLN A 252 -2.18 11.20 6.40
CA GLN A 252 -2.69 10.00 5.74
C GLN A 252 -2.07 8.70 6.25
N PHE A 253 -0.76 8.69 6.52
CA PHE A 253 -0.05 7.45 6.92
C PHE A 253 0.65 7.55 8.28
N GLY A 254 0.47 8.67 9.02
CA GLY A 254 1.07 8.87 10.34
C GLY A 254 2.57 9.15 10.28
N LEU A 255 3.36 8.51 11.14
CA LEU A 255 4.81 8.66 11.23
C LEU A 255 5.51 7.50 10.53
N LEU A 256 6.44 7.82 9.66
CA LEU A 256 7.31 6.86 8.98
C LEU A 256 8.77 7.23 9.24
N SER A 257 9.54 6.33 9.85
CA SER A 257 10.97 6.53 10.09
C SER A 257 11.78 5.77 9.05
N VAL A 258 12.79 6.45 8.49
CA VAL A 258 13.74 5.89 7.52
C VAL A 258 15.15 6.12 8.05
N ASP A 259 15.94 5.06 8.12
CA ASP A 259 17.37 5.14 8.40
C ASP A 259 18.13 5.16 7.08
N GLU A 260 18.89 6.22 6.85
CA GLU A 260 19.67 6.44 5.63
C GLU A 260 21.16 6.48 5.97
N TYR A 261 21.98 5.89 5.15
CA TYR A 261 23.41 5.77 5.36
C TYR A 261 24.18 6.41 4.22
N TYR A 262 24.92 7.46 4.55
CA TYR A 262 25.64 8.29 3.59
C TYR A 262 27.15 8.12 3.72
N ASP A 263 27.83 8.16 2.58
CA ASP A 263 29.29 8.28 2.55
C ASP A 263 29.75 9.73 2.79
N ASP A 264 31.06 9.94 2.88
CA ASP A 264 31.64 11.27 3.12
C ASP A 264 31.42 12.26 1.97
N GLU A 265 31.02 11.77 0.81
CA GLU A 265 30.61 12.59 -0.34
C GLU A 265 29.09 12.84 -0.37
N LEU A 266 28.37 12.54 0.71
CA LEU A 266 26.91 12.69 0.80
C LEU A 266 26.14 11.85 -0.24
N ARG A 267 26.66 10.68 -0.64
CA ARG A 267 25.93 9.75 -1.50
C ARG A 267 25.18 8.74 -0.61
N LEU A 268 23.92 8.53 -0.92
CA LEU A 268 23.15 7.49 -0.28
C LEU A 268 23.71 6.12 -0.68
N GLN A 269 24.14 5.36 0.30
CA GLN A 269 24.65 4.01 0.10
C GLN A 269 23.64 2.94 0.48
N LYS A 270 22.79 3.24 1.48
CA LYS A 270 21.73 2.34 1.94
C LYS A 270 20.61 3.15 2.58
N SER A 271 19.37 2.72 2.38
CA SER A 271 18.26 3.15 3.22
C SER A 271 17.50 1.93 3.75
N ILE A 272 16.97 2.05 4.95
CA ILE A 272 16.21 1.01 5.64
C ILE A 272 14.91 1.60 6.13
N MET A 273 13.81 0.95 5.77
CA MET A 273 12.48 1.38 6.16
C MET A 273 11.62 0.18 6.58
N PRO A 274 10.94 0.26 7.72
CA PRO A 274 9.92 -0.72 8.06
C PRO A 274 8.65 -0.47 7.24
N LEU A 275 8.11 -1.51 6.62
CA LEU A 275 6.84 -1.47 5.92
C LEU A 275 6.10 -2.79 6.10
N MET A 276 4.85 -2.76 6.55
CA MET A 276 3.99 -3.94 6.71
C MET A 276 4.60 -5.03 7.63
N GLY A 277 5.36 -4.63 8.65
CA GLY A 277 6.09 -5.58 9.52
C GLY A 277 7.31 -6.23 8.88
N MET A 278 7.65 -5.85 7.65
CA MET A 278 8.87 -6.26 6.93
C MET A 278 9.87 -5.12 6.92
N THR A 279 11.12 -5.44 6.60
CA THR A 279 12.16 -4.44 6.34
C THR A 279 12.40 -4.33 4.85
N ILE A 280 12.28 -3.10 4.33
CA ILE A 280 12.69 -2.76 2.97
C ILE A 280 14.05 -2.08 3.05
N GLU A 281 14.99 -2.56 2.27
CA GLU A 281 16.31 -1.97 2.14
C GLU A 281 16.53 -1.57 0.68
N GLN A 282 17.01 -0.35 0.48
CA GLN A 282 17.54 0.11 -0.80
C GLN A 282 19.06 0.19 -0.66
N VAL A 283 19.80 -0.55 -1.47
CA VAL A 283 21.26 -0.67 -1.35
C VAL A 283 21.92 -0.29 -2.67
N ALA A 284 22.85 0.68 -2.64
CA ALA A 284 23.62 1.09 -3.80
C ALA A 284 24.45 -0.08 -4.36
N CYS A 285 24.36 -0.32 -5.66
CA CYS A 285 25.00 -1.44 -6.31
C CYS A 285 25.38 -1.12 -7.78
N THR A 286 25.94 -2.10 -8.48
CA THR A 286 26.22 -1.94 -9.91
C THR A 286 24.94 -2.07 -10.74
N LYS A 287 24.94 -1.50 -11.95
CA LYS A 287 23.84 -1.63 -12.91
C LYS A 287 23.46 -3.08 -13.16
N GLU A 288 24.46 -3.94 -13.34
CA GLU A 288 24.28 -5.36 -13.64
C GLU A 288 23.58 -6.09 -12.48
N PHE A 289 23.93 -5.76 -11.23
CA PHE A 289 23.27 -6.34 -10.06
C PHE A 289 21.85 -5.80 -9.90
N ALA A 290 21.65 -4.48 -10.05
CA ALA A 290 20.33 -3.87 -9.95
C ALA A 290 19.34 -4.50 -10.93
N LEU A 291 19.72 -4.55 -12.21
CA LEU A 291 18.87 -5.07 -13.30
C LEU A 291 18.90 -6.61 -13.43
N GLY A 292 19.68 -7.30 -12.58
CA GLY A 292 19.75 -8.75 -12.55
C GLY A 292 18.49 -9.40 -11.98
N GLN A 293 18.47 -10.72 -11.95
CA GLN A 293 17.32 -11.52 -11.52
C GLN A 293 16.86 -11.17 -10.08
N ASN A 294 15.56 -11.11 -9.88
CA ASN A 294 14.92 -10.95 -8.57
C ASN A 294 14.59 -12.30 -7.94
N ASP A 295 14.61 -12.34 -6.63
CA ASP A 295 14.10 -13.46 -5.83
C ASP A 295 12.57 -13.46 -5.79
N VAL A 296 11.98 -14.60 -5.53
CA VAL A 296 10.55 -14.69 -5.27
C VAL A 296 10.30 -14.52 -3.78
N LEU A 297 9.56 -13.47 -3.43
CA LEU A 297 9.11 -13.22 -2.05
C LEU A 297 7.59 -13.31 -1.98
N GLU A 298 7.08 -14.28 -1.25
CA GLU A 298 5.65 -14.42 -0.96
C GLU A 298 5.29 -13.50 0.21
N VAL A 299 4.54 -12.42 -0.08
CA VAL A 299 4.24 -11.38 0.92
C VAL A 299 2.99 -11.67 1.75
N VAL A 300 2.05 -12.45 1.23
CA VAL A 300 0.78 -12.67 1.93
C VAL A 300 0.97 -13.39 3.25
N ASN A 301 1.90 -14.35 3.30
CA ASN A 301 2.23 -15.07 4.54
C ASN A 301 2.82 -14.16 5.61
N LYS A 302 3.48 -13.07 5.22
CA LYS A 302 4.08 -12.09 6.13
C LYS A 302 3.06 -11.11 6.72
N MET A 303 1.93 -10.94 6.05
CA MET A 303 0.81 -10.12 6.53
C MET A 303 -0.11 -10.88 7.50
N PHE A 304 0.22 -12.12 7.82
CA PHE A 304 -0.57 -12.96 8.72
C PHE A 304 -0.02 -12.86 10.14
N MET A 305 -0.86 -12.37 11.06
CA MET A 305 -0.55 -12.28 12.49
C MET A 305 -1.06 -13.54 13.21
N PRO A 306 -0.21 -14.37 13.80
CA PRO A 306 -0.67 -15.56 14.50
C PRO A 306 -1.53 -15.18 15.71
N SER A 307 -2.59 -15.94 15.95
CA SER A 307 -3.35 -15.88 17.21
C SER A 307 -2.57 -16.62 18.30
N PRO A 308 -2.56 -16.13 19.55
CA PRO A 308 -1.91 -16.83 20.66
C PRO A 308 -2.54 -18.20 20.95
N GLU A 309 -3.82 -18.37 20.57
CA GLU A 309 -4.55 -19.62 20.68
C GLU A 309 -5.59 -19.74 19.55
N PRO A 310 -6.03 -20.96 19.19
CA PRO A 310 -7.13 -21.14 18.26
C PRO A 310 -8.44 -20.53 18.80
N LEU A 311 -9.14 -19.77 17.97
CA LEU A 311 -10.44 -19.20 18.31
C LEU A 311 -11.54 -20.06 17.69
N GLU A 312 -12.26 -20.78 18.55
CA GLU A 312 -13.39 -21.61 18.12
C GLU A 312 -14.69 -20.80 18.01
N ASP A 313 -15.50 -21.12 17.01
CA ASP A 313 -16.85 -20.56 16.82
C ASP A 313 -16.93 -19.02 16.91
N VAL A 314 -15.96 -18.32 16.32
CA VAL A 314 -15.86 -16.85 16.37
C VAL A 314 -17.15 -16.17 15.91
N SER A 315 -17.80 -16.72 14.88
CA SER A 315 -19.07 -16.20 14.36
C SER A 315 -20.26 -16.31 15.34
N LEU A 316 -20.14 -17.12 16.40
CA LEU A 316 -21.14 -17.28 17.46
C LEU A 316 -20.80 -16.47 18.71
N ALA A 317 -19.60 -15.90 18.79
CA ALA A 317 -19.19 -15.10 19.94
C ALA A 317 -19.95 -13.77 19.99
N ARG A 318 -20.29 -13.30 21.19
CA ARG A 318 -20.87 -11.97 21.42
C ARG A 318 -19.82 -10.88 21.36
N SER A 319 -18.66 -11.14 21.93
CA SER A 319 -17.52 -10.24 21.88
C SER A 319 -16.22 -10.98 22.10
N ILE A 320 -15.11 -10.38 21.61
CA ILE A 320 -13.75 -10.84 21.87
C ILE A 320 -12.96 -9.67 22.45
N THR A 321 -12.18 -9.95 23.49
CA THR A 321 -11.22 -8.99 24.06
C THR A 321 -9.82 -9.42 23.73
N TYR A 322 -9.07 -8.55 23.08
CA TYR A 322 -7.68 -8.71 22.68
C TYR A 322 -6.78 -7.90 23.59
N TYR A 323 -5.67 -8.47 24.02
CA TYR A 323 -4.61 -7.81 24.76
C TYR A 323 -3.43 -7.63 23.82
N LEU A 324 -3.12 -6.38 23.50
CA LEU A 324 -2.13 -6.01 22.48
C LEU A 324 -0.92 -5.37 23.12
N SER A 325 0.27 -5.71 22.63
CA SER A 325 1.50 -5.02 22.99
C SER A 325 2.28 -4.61 21.75
N SER A 326 3.16 -3.62 21.89
CA SER A 326 4.07 -3.20 20.83
C SER A 326 5.08 -4.31 20.52
N VAL A 327 5.44 -4.45 19.24
CA VAL A 327 6.51 -5.35 18.81
C VAL A 327 7.89 -4.78 19.13
N ARG A 328 8.03 -3.45 19.16
CA ARG A 328 9.28 -2.73 19.48
C ARG A 328 9.05 -1.84 20.68
N ASP A 329 10.04 -1.72 21.57
CA ASP A 329 9.94 -0.90 22.79
C ASP A 329 9.67 0.60 22.53
N THR A 330 9.92 1.08 21.33
CA THR A 330 9.76 2.48 20.90
C THR A 330 8.56 2.73 19.99
N SER A 331 7.81 1.71 19.59
CA SER A 331 6.70 1.89 18.66
C SER A 331 5.39 2.16 19.38
N ASP A 332 4.89 3.37 19.25
CA ASP A 332 3.52 3.71 19.62
C ASP A 332 2.57 3.35 18.46
N PHE A 333 1.59 2.50 18.75
CA PHE A 333 0.49 2.23 17.84
C PHE A 333 -0.83 2.70 18.44
N VAL A 334 -1.73 3.17 17.59
CA VAL A 334 -3.06 3.64 17.99
C VAL A 334 -4.11 2.72 17.41
N MET A 335 -4.97 2.19 18.27
CA MET A 335 -6.13 1.42 17.85
C MET A 335 -7.36 2.31 17.83
N PRO A 336 -8.11 2.39 16.72
CA PRO A 336 -9.34 3.16 16.65
C PRO A 336 -10.41 2.61 17.58
N SER A 337 -11.30 3.49 18.06
CA SER A 337 -12.53 3.11 18.72
C SER A 337 -13.73 3.58 17.90
N ASN A 338 -14.66 2.66 17.66
CA ASN A 338 -15.89 2.90 16.90
C ASN A 338 -17.09 2.20 17.56
N ASP A 339 -18.21 2.06 16.87
CA ASP A 339 -19.39 1.38 17.42
C ASP A 339 -19.15 -0.10 17.73
N ASN A 340 -18.39 -0.79 16.88
CA ASN A 340 -18.10 -2.23 16.98
C ASN A 340 -16.83 -2.53 17.79
N GLN A 341 -16.01 -1.53 18.10
CA GLN A 341 -14.68 -1.72 18.69
C GLN A 341 -14.38 -0.66 19.73
N LYS A 342 -13.88 -1.06 20.91
CA LYS A 342 -13.45 -0.16 21.97
C LYS A 342 -12.00 -0.44 22.36
N ALA A 343 -11.13 0.55 22.21
CA ALA A 343 -9.72 0.48 22.56
C ALA A 343 -9.46 1.25 23.86
N ARG A 344 -8.69 0.67 24.78
CA ARG A 344 -8.22 1.31 26.02
C ARG A 344 -6.73 1.08 26.19
N ARG A 345 -5.94 2.15 26.09
CA ARG A 345 -4.50 2.11 26.35
C ARG A 345 -4.24 2.06 27.88
N LEU A 346 -3.30 1.23 28.27
CA LEU A 346 -2.81 1.10 29.64
C LEU A 346 -1.58 2.01 29.87
N SER A 347 -1.23 2.25 31.13
CA SER A 347 -0.08 3.07 31.51
C SER A 347 1.27 2.49 31.09
N ASP A 348 1.34 1.19 30.82
CA ASP A 348 2.53 0.48 30.33
C ASP A 348 2.59 0.38 28.79
N GLY A 349 1.73 1.13 28.08
CA GLY A 349 1.69 1.17 26.62
C GLY A 349 0.87 0.07 25.96
N ARG A 350 0.49 -0.99 26.66
CA ARG A 350 -0.39 -2.05 26.14
C ARG A 350 -1.79 -1.51 25.84
N VAL A 351 -2.51 -2.18 24.95
CA VAL A 351 -3.89 -1.83 24.60
C VAL A 351 -4.81 -3.01 24.86
N ILE A 352 -5.90 -2.76 25.56
CA ILE A 352 -7.03 -3.69 25.65
C ILE A 352 -8.05 -3.27 24.60
N LEU A 353 -8.35 -4.17 23.67
CA LEU A 353 -9.26 -3.96 22.56
C LEU A 353 -10.44 -4.92 22.69
N LYS A 354 -11.65 -4.40 22.86
CA LYS A 354 -12.87 -5.19 22.83
C LYS A 354 -13.58 -4.99 21.50
N VAL A 355 -13.86 -6.08 20.79
CA VAL A 355 -14.68 -6.09 19.57
C VAL A 355 -16.01 -6.74 19.90
N GLU A 356 -17.11 -6.02 19.61
CA GLU A 356 -18.49 -6.42 19.90
C GLU A 356 -19.39 -5.93 18.77
N PRO A 357 -19.86 -6.82 17.87
CA PRO A 357 -20.70 -6.45 16.76
C PRO A 357 -21.99 -5.76 17.20
N VAL A 358 -22.30 -4.65 16.59
CA VAL A 358 -23.55 -3.93 16.86
C VAL A 358 -24.71 -4.62 16.19
N ALA A 359 -25.74 -4.92 16.96
CA ALA A 359 -26.97 -5.47 16.41
C ALA A 359 -27.71 -4.42 15.56
N ALA A 360 -28.07 -4.80 14.33
CA ALA A 360 -28.81 -3.92 13.43
C ALA A 360 -30.23 -3.64 13.97
N PRO A 361 -30.61 -2.36 14.18
CA PRO A 361 -31.93 -2.00 14.67
C PRO A 361 -33.01 -2.28 13.61
N ARG A 362 -34.21 -2.66 14.03
CA ARG A 362 -35.36 -2.89 13.12
C ARG A 362 -36.20 -1.63 12.97
N GLY A 363 -36.90 -1.51 11.84
CA GLY A 363 -37.85 -0.43 11.59
C GLY A 363 -37.22 0.90 11.16
N VAL A 364 -35.90 0.94 10.97
CA VAL A 364 -35.24 2.12 10.44
C VAL A 364 -35.41 2.18 8.92
N LYS A 365 -35.97 3.29 8.45
CA LYS A 365 -36.26 3.48 7.02
C LYS A 365 -35.08 4.07 6.28
N PHE A 366 -34.97 3.77 4.99
CA PHE A 366 -34.08 4.45 4.06
C PHE A 366 -34.90 5.11 2.94
N PRO A 367 -34.38 6.13 2.22
CA PRO A 367 -33.02 6.70 2.37
C PRO A 367 -32.86 7.47 3.69
N TYR A 368 -31.59 7.56 4.14
CA TYR A 368 -31.20 8.32 5.33
C TYR A 368 -31.66 9.78 5.24
N LYS A 369 -32.26 10.30 6.31
CA LYS A 369 -32.78 11.69 6.40
C LYS A 369 -32.23 12.46 7.59
N GLY A 370 -31.19 11.92 8.25
CA GLY A 370 -30.52 12.60 9.36
C GLY A 370 -29.55 13.68 8.90
N ASN A 371 -28.86 14.28 9.86
CA ASN A 371 -27.93 15.38 9.66
C ASN A 371 -26.52 15.09 10.20
N ASP A 372 -26.20 13.84 10.52
CA ASP A 372 -24.86 13.45 10.93
C ASP A 372 -23.89 13.71 9.76
N PRO A 373 -22.84 14.53 9.95
CA PRO A 373 -21.95 14.92 8.85
C PRO A 373 -21.15 13.74 8.29
N VAL A 374 -20.78 12.76 9.13
CA VAL A 374 -20.04 11.57 8.70
C VAL A 374 -20.95 10.66 7.88
N ALA A 375 -22.20 10.48 8.32
CA ALA A 375 -23.18 9.71 7.57
C ALA A 375 -23.55 10.38 6.24
N LEU A 376 -23.66 11.71 6.19
CA LEU A 376 -23.91 12.45 4.95
C LEU A 376 -22.75 12.36 3.97
N ASP A 377 -21.52 12.37 4.48
CA ASP A 377 -20.35 12.16 3.64
C ASP A 377 -20.30 10.73 3.09
N ALA A 378 -20.64 9.75 3.89
CA ALA A 378 -20.72 8.33 3.52
C ALA A 378 -21.90 7.98 2.59
N LEU A 379 -22.66 8.94 2.10
CA LEU A 379 -23.65 8.81 1.02
C LEU A 379 -23.09 9.22 -0.34
N LYS A 380 -22.01 10.01 -0.36
CA LYS A 380 -21.47 10.56 -1.61
C LYS A 380 -20.78 9.47 -2.42
N PRO A 381 -20.92 9.48 -3.74
CA PRO A 381 -20.10 8.65 -4.59
C PRO A 381 -18.65 9.09 -4.47
N THR A 382 -17.74 8.13 -4.50
CA THR A 382 -16.31 8.35 -4.59
C THR A 382 -15.75 7.60 -5.79
N ARG A 383 -14.47 7.77 -6.07
CA ARG A 383 -13.79 7.13 -7.20
C ARG A 383 -13.95 5.61 -7.22
N TYR A 384 -13.92 4.96 -6.06
CA TYR A 384 -14.03 3.50 -5.96
C TYR A 384 -15.43 3.05 -5.56
N VAL A 385 -16.13 3.86 -4.75
CA VAL A 385 -17.51 3.60 -4.35
C VAL A 385 -18.44 4.41 -5.27
N GLU A 386 -18.53 4.00 -6.52
CA GLU A 386 -19.24 4.70 -7.61
C GLU A 386 -20.76 4.48 -7.53
N SER A 387 -21.39 4.90 -6.42
CA SER A 387 -22.79 4.63 -6.12
C SER A 387 -23.80 5.29 -7.06
N ASP A 388 -23.35 6.23 -7.90
CA ASP A 388 -24.14 6.97 -8.90
C ASP A 388 -24.13 6.31 -10.30
N GLN A 389 -23.33 5.28 -10.52
CA GLN A 389 -23.27 4.59 -11.80
C GLN A 389 -24.56 3.79 -12.06
N PRO A 390 -25.10 3.82 -13.30
CA PRO A 390 -26.35 3.13 -13.64
C PRO A 390 -26.35 1.64 -13.30
N ILE A 391 -25.23 0.94 -13.53
CA ILE A 391 -25.09 -0.48 -13.21
C ILE A 391 -25.18 -0.73 -11.70
N ILE A 392 -24.60 0.14 -10.87
CA ILE A 392 -24.63 0.04 -9.41
C ILE A 392 -26.05 0.28 -8.90
N ILE A 393 -26.74 1.31 -9.42
CA ILE A 393 -28.14 1.61 -9.06
C ILE A 393 -29.07 0.43 -9.42
N ASP A 394 -28.88 -0.19 -10.59
CA ASP A 394 -29.68 -1.37 -10.98
C ASP A 394 -29.43 -2.55 -10.05
N LEU A 395 -28.16 -2.87 -9.79
CA LEU A 395 -27.82 -3.97 -8.86
C LEU A 395 -28.34 -3.72 -7.45
N ALA A 396 -28.27 -2.48 -6.96
CA ALA A 396 -28.74 -2.11 -5.63
C ALA A 396 -30.26 -2.33 -5.50
N ARG A 397 -31.06 -1.90 -6.49
CA ARG A 397 -32.50 -2.14 -6.54
C ARG A 397 -32.84 -3.63 -6.56
N ARG A 398 -32.12 -4.41 -7.35
CA ARG A 398 -32.29 -5.86 -7.41
C ARG A 398 -31.93 -6.57 -6.10
N ALA A 399 -30.87 -6.10 -5.43
CA ALA A 399 -30.44 -6.66 -4.15
C ALA A 399 -31.45 -6.40 -3.03
N VAL A 400 -31.97 -5.17 -2.95
CA VAL A 400 -32.88 -4.73 -1.87
C VAL A 400 -34.30 -5.29 -2.06
N GLY A 401 -34.79 -5.33 -3.29
CA GLY A 401 -36.17 -5.75 -3.59
C GLY A 401 -37.20 -4.76 -3.03
N ASP A 402 -38.18 -5.25 -2.32
CA ASP A 402 -39.38 -4.53 -1.85
C ASP A 402 -39.28 -4.01 -0.41
N THR A 403 -38.18 -4.26 0.31
CA THR A 403 -38.04 -3.79 1.70
C THR A 403 -37.80 -2.28 1.77
N ASP A 404 -38.35 -1.66 2.80
CA ASP A 404 -38.07 -0.27 3.20
C ASP A 404 -37.34 -0.18 4.55
N ASP A 405 -36.96 -1.33 5.14
CA ASP A 405 -36.16 -1.43 6.35
C ASP A 405 -34.66 -1.45 6.00
N ALA A 406 -33.91 -0.47 6.50
CA ALA A 406 -32.50 -0.29 6.18
C ALA A 406 -31.62 -1.49 6.62
N SER A 407 -31.96 -2.10 7.77
CA SER A 407 -31.21 -3.26 8.27
C SER A 407 -31.44 -4.51 7.41
N GLU A 408 -32.66 -4.70 6.94
CA GLU A 408 -33.00 -5.78 6.03
C GLU A 408 -32.36 -5.53 4.66
N ALA A 409 -32.40 -4.29 4.14
CA ALA A 409 -31.78 -3.91 2.89
C ALA A 409 -30.26 -4.16 2.92
N ALA A 410 -29.57 -3.75 3.99
CA ALA A 410 -28.13 -3.97 4.15
C ALA A 410 -27.77 -5.47 4.17
N ARG A 411 -28.53 -6.29 4.89
CA ARG A 411 -28.32 -7.77 4.90
C ARG A 411 -28.58 -8.40 3.54
N ARG A 412 -29.60 -7.94 2.81
CA ARG A 412 -29.89 -8.42 1.45
C ARG A 412 -28.77 -8.05 0.48
N ILE A 413 -28.23 -6.81 0.60
CA ILE A 413 -27.08 -6.36 -0.19
C ILE A 413 -25.85 -7.22 0.11
N GLU A 414 -25.49 -7.43 1.38
CA GLU A 414 -24.39 -8.30 1.78
C GLU A 414 -24.54 -9.71 1.18
N ALA A 415 -25.72 -10.31 1.35
CA ALA A 415 -26.02 -11.64 0.81
C ALA A 415 -26.06 -11.66 -0.74
N PHE A 416 -26.44 -10.56 -1.39
CA PHE A 416 -26.39 -10.43 -2.84
C PHE A 416 -24.95 -10.40 -3.33
N VAL A 417 -24.10 -9.52 -2.77
CA VAL A 417 -22.70 -9.35 -3.17
C VAL A 417 -21.91 -10.65 -2.93
N SER A 418 -22.14 -11.34 -1.81
CA SER A 418 -21.48 -12.62 -1.50
C SER A 418 -21.68 -13.72 -2.58
N ARG A 419 -22.78 -13.64 -3.33
CA ARG A 419 -23.11 -14.55 -4.44
C ARG A 419 -22.81 -13.95 -5.81
N TYR A 420 -22.78 -12.62 -5.93
CA TYR A 420 -22.60 -11.91 -7.18
C TYR A 420 -21.16 -11.99 -7.69
N ILE A 421 -20.19 -11.87 -6.77
CA ILE A 421 -18.77 -12.04 -7.10
C ILE A 421 -18.47 -13.53 -7.13
N THR A 422 -18.32 -14.06 -8.36
CA THR A 422 -18.16 -15.50 -8.62
C THR A 422 -16.71 -15.91 -8.81
N ASN A 423 -15.86 -15.01 -9.30
CA ASN A 423 -14.44 -15.25 -9.46
C ASN A 423 -13.66 -14.58 -8.31
N LYS A 424 -13.25 -15.39 -7.33
CA LYS A 424 -12.50 -14.95 -6.15
C LYS A 424 -11.01 -14.98 -6.43
N SER A 425 -10.54 -14.08 -7.29
CA SER A 425 -9.15 -13.99 -7.67
C SER A 425 -8.43 -12.92 -6.86
N LEU A 426 -7.33 -13.31 -6.19
CA LEU A 426 -6.38 -12.39 -5.59
C LEU A 426 -5.47 -11.69 -6.61
N SER A 427 -5.66 -11.96 -7.90
CA SER A 427 -4.89 -11.35 -9.00
C SER A 427 -5.45 -10.01 -9.46
N VAL A 428 -6.66 -9.64 -9.02
CA VAL A 428 -7.22 -8.31 -9.29
C VAL A 428 -6.54 -7.34 -8.34
N GLY A 429 -6.02 -6.25 -8.87
CA GLY A 429 -5.63 -5.11 -8.06
C GLY A 429 -6.87 -4.53 -7.36
N TYR A 430 -6.84 -3.31 -6.91
CA TYR A 430 -7.98 -2.68 -6.28
C TYR A 430 -8.97 -2.16 -7.36
N ALA A 431 -10.12 -2.85 -7.54
CA ALA A 431 -11.11 -2.48 -8.56
C ALA A 431 -12.23 -1.60 -7.98
N SER A 432 -12.77 -0.68 -8.81
CA SER A 432 -13.93 0.12 -8.43
C SER A 432 -15.23 -0.70 -8.42
N ALA A 433 -16.27 -0.19 -7.76
CA ALA A 433 -17.56 -0.87 -7.69
C ALA A 433 -18.16 -1.15 -9.07
N ALA A 434 -18.01 -0.23 -10.03
CA ALA A 434 -18.51 -0.43 -11.40
C ALA A 434 -17.72 -1.49 -12.16
N GLU A 435 -16.40 -1.54 -12.01
CA GLU A 435 -15.55 -2.59 -12.58
C GLU A 435 -15.89 -3.96 -12.01
N VAL A 436 -16.09 -4.05 -10.69
CA VAL A 436 -16.53 -5.29 -10.03
C VAL A 436 -17.92 -5.71 -10.49
N ALA A 437 -18.84 -4.75 -10.68
CA ALA A 437 -20.18 -5.02 -11.18
C ALA A 437 -20.17 -5.61 -12.59
N VAL A 438 -19.20 -5.25 -13.43
CA VAL A 438 -19.03 -5.81 -14.79
C VAL A 438 -18.30 -7.14 -14.76
N SER A 439 -17.15 -7.20 -14.09
CA SER A 439 -16.25 -8.35 -14.11
C SER A 439 -16.70 -9.52 -13.24
N ARG A 440 -17.43 -9.25 -12.14
CA ARG A 440 -17.79 -10.20 -11.08
C ARG A 440 -16.58 -10.90 -10.47
N GLN A 441 -15.44 -10.21 -10.46
CA GLN A 441 -14.18 -10.70 -9.92
C GLN A 441 -13.77 -9.82 -8.74
N GLY A 442 -13.09 -10.43 -7.77
CA GLY A 442 -12.51 -9.70 -6.67
C GLY A 442 -12.31 -10.52 -5.39
N ASP A 443 -11.54 -9.95 -4.51
CA ASP A 443 -11.27 -10.47 -3.16
C ASP A 443 -12.07 -9.68 -2.09
N CYS A 444 -11.55 -9.56 -0.87
CA CYS A 444 -12.24 -8.85 0.21
C CYS A 444 -12.48 -7.37 -0.09
N SER A 445 -11.54 -6.70 -0.76
CA SER A 445 -11.65 -5.28 -1.07
C SER A 445 -12.79 -5.00 -2.05
N GLU A 446 -12.91 -5.78 -3.11
CA GLU A 446 -13.98 -5.65 -4.10
C GLU A 446 -15.36 -5.99 -3.50
N HIS A 447 -15.43 -6.99 -2.61
CA HIS A 447 -16.67 -7.26 -1.86
C HIS A 447 -17.09 -6.05 -1.01
N ALA A 448 -16.14 -5.45 -0.28
CA ALA A 448 -16.40 -4.30 0.59
C ALA A 448 -16.85 -3.07 -0.20
N VAL A 449 -16.12 -2.73 -1.28
CA VAL A 449 -16.42 -1.59 -2.15
C VAL A 449 -17.79 -1.74 -2.81
N LEU A 450 -18.12 -2.94 -3.32
CA LEU A 450 -19.43 -3.18 -3.94
C LEU A 450 -20.57 -3.12 -2.92
N VAL A 451 -20.41 -3.68 -1.71
CA VAL A 451 -21.41 -3.55 -0.64
C VAL A 451 -21.67 -2.09 -0.29
N ALA A 452 -20.59 -1.30 -0.08
CA ALA A 452 -20.72 0.12 0.23
C ALA A 452 -21.40 0.91 -0.90
N ALA A 453 -21.05 0.63 -2.16
CA ALA A 453 -21.66 1.28 -3.33
C ALA A 453 -23.16 0.97 -3.46
N LEU A 454 -23.56 -0.30 -3.29
CA LEU A 454 -24.97 -0.68 -3.34
C LEU A 454 -25.78 -0.07 -2.19
N CYS A 455 -25.23 0.00 -0.97
CA CYS A 455 -25.86 0.68 0.16
C CYS A 455 -26.08 2.18 -0.13
N ARG A 456 -25.03 2.89 -0.58
CA ARG A 456 -25.11 4.32 -0.93
C ARG A 456 -26.12 4.57 -2.06
N ALA A 457 -26.16 3.70 -3.07
CA ALA A 457 -27.07 3.85 -4.22
C ALA A 457 -28.56 3.81 -3.83
N VAL A 458 -28.92 3.18 -2.71
CA VAL A 458 -30.29 3.20 -2.17
C VAL A 458 -30.47 4.20 -1.03
N GLY A 459 -29.43 5.01 -0.72
CA GLY A 459 -29.48 6.05 0.30
C GLY A 459 -29.23 5.55 1.72
N ILE A 460 -28.52 4.43 1.90
CA ILE A 460 -27.99 3.97 3.18
C ILE A 460 -26.52 4.39 3.26
N PRO A 461 -26.11 5.25 4.22
CA PRO A 461 -24.73 5.65 4.37
C PRO A 461 -23.85 4.42 4.63
N ALA A 462 -22.74 4.29 3.93
CA ALA A 462 -21.85 3.15 4.08
C ALA A 462 -20.39 3.53 3.85
N GLN A 463 -19.49 2.84 4.54
CA GLN A 463 -18.03 3.01 4.46
C GLN A 463 -17.35 1.68 4.20
N VAL A 464 -16.14 1.73 3.69
CA VAL A 464 -15.21 0.60 3.65
C VAL A 464 -14.34 0.65 4.90
N VAL A 465 -14.12 -0.50 5.50
CA VAL A 465 -13.27 -0.68 6.68
C VAL A 465 -12.12 -1.60 6.32
N THR A 466 -10.93 -1.27 6.77
CA THR A 466 -9.75 -2.11 6.63
C THR A 466 -9.19 -2.49 7.99
N GLY A 467 -8.64 -3.69 8.09
CA GLY A 467 -8.14 -4.19 9.35
C GLY A 467 -7.65 -5.62 9.26
N LEU A 468 -7.79 -6.34 10.35
CA LEU A 468 -7.44 -7.75 10.45
C LEU A 468 -8.71 -8.57 10.69
N ALA A 469 -8.79 -9.76 10.08
CA ALA A 469 -9.85 -10.70 10.38
C ALA A 469 -9.29 -12.08 10.69
N TYR A 470 -9.86 -12.73 11.73
CA TYR A 470 -9.45 -14.07 12.12
C TYR A 470 -9.88 -15.10 11.10
N VAL A 471 -8.94 -15.97 10.72
CA VAL A 471 -9.20 -17.14 9.90
C VAL A 471 -8.65 -18.39 10.61
N PRO A 472 -9.46 -19.44 10.79
CA PRO A 472 -9.01 -20.68 11.42
C PRO A 472 -7.97 -21.42 10.57
N GLN A 473 -8.10 -21.30 9.25
CA GLN A 473 -7.16 -21.85 8.28
C GLN A 473 -7.20 -21.06 6.98
N TRP A 474 -6.03 -20.71 6.49
CA TRP A 474 -5.87 -20.14 5.16
C TRP A 474 -4.61 -20.71 4.51
N ARG A 475 -4.76 -21.62 3.51
CA ARG A 475 -3.68 -22.42 2.93
C ARG A 475 -2.92 -23.19 4.01
N ASP A 476 -1.59 -22.95 4.13
CA ASP A 476 -0.70 -23.57 5.13
C ASP A 476 -0.68 -22.84 6.47
N LEU A 477 -1.31 -21.66 6.54
CA LEU A 477 -1.40 -20.86 7.76
C LEU A 477 -2.64 -21.24 8.56
N GLN A 478 -2.48 -21.34 9.86
CA GLN A 478 -3.54 -21.74 10.79
C GLN A 478 -3.66 -20.75 11.94
N ASN A 479 -4.88 -20.54 12.40
CA ASN A 479 -5.21 -19.81 13.61
C ASN A 479 -4.55 -18.42 13.68
N GLY A 480 -4.99 -17.49 12.85
CA GLY A 480 -4.44 -16.15 12.89
C GLY A 480 -5.28 -15.11 12.15
N PHE A 481 -4.75 -13.93 12.10
CA PHE A 481 -5.39 -12.74 11.57
C PHE A 481 -4.71 -12.34 10.27
N GLY A 482 -5.47 -12.29 9.20
CA GLY A 482 -5.02 -11.77 7.91
C GLY A 482 -5.49 -10.34 7.67
N GLY A 483 -4.75 -9.58 6.86
CA GLY A 483 -5.22 -8.30 6.34
C GLY A 483 -6.54 -8.47 5.59
N HIS A 484 -7.55 -7.65 5.91
CA HIS A 484 -8.90 -7.83 5.42
C HIS A 484 -9.63 -6.50 5.23
N ALA A 485 -10.62 -6.50 4.33
CA ALA A 485 -11.52 -5.38 4.09
C ALA A 485 -12.97 -5.83 4.14
N TRP A 486 -13.83 -5.00 4.74
CA TRP A 486 -15.27 -5.21 4.83
C TRP A 486 -16.02 -3.88 4.73
N ALA A 487 -17.33 -3.89 4.74
CA ALA A 487 -18.14 -2.69 4.75
C ALA A 487 -18.81 -2.47 6.11
N GLN A 488 -19.23 -1.24 6.36
CA GLN A 488 -20.15 -0.91 7.43
C GLN A 488 -21.24 0.04 6.92
N ALA A 489 -22.46 -0.09 7.44
CA ALA A 489 -23.60 0.74 7.10
C ALA A 489 -24.11 1.50 8.33
N TYR A 490 -24.42 2.80 8.18
CA TYR A 490 -24.95 3.63 9.25
C TYR A 490 -26.48 3.53 9.35
N ILE A 491 -26.95 2.84 10.37
CA ILE A 491 -28.38 2.53 10.54
C ILE A 491 -28.80 2.81 11.98
N GLY A 492 -29.80 3.66 12.14
CA GLY A 492 -30.33 4.00 13.48
C GLY A 492 -29.33 4.67 14.41
N GLY A 493 -28.40 5.47 13.85
CA GLY A 493 -27.39 6.18 14.63
C GLY A 493 -26.15 5.36 14.97
N ARG A 494 -25.94 4.19 14.34
CA ARG A 494 -24.80 3.31 14.59
C ARG A 494 -24.26 2.67 13.31
N TRP A 495 -22.97 2.40 13.29
CA TRP A 495 -22.28 1.68 12.24
C TRP A 495 -22.39 0.17 12.45
N ILE A 496 -22.98 -0.52 11.48
CA ILE A 496 -23.25 -1.97 11.48
C ILE A 496 -22.27 -2.63 10.51
N GLY A 497 -21.44 -3.56 10.99
CA GLY A 497 -20.49 -4.30 10.16
C GLY A 497 -21.19 -5.27 9.20
N LEU A 498 -20.68 -5.37 7.97
CA LEU A 498 -21.18 -6.20 6.87
C LEU A 498 -19.96 -6.83 6.15
N ASP A 499 -19.88 -8.15 6.11
CA ASP A 499 -18.79 -8.82 5.39
C ASP A 499 -19.30 -9.87 4.39
N ALA A 500 -19.42 -9.43 3.16
CA ALA A 500 -19.84 -10.28 2.05
C ALA A 500 -18.75 -11.29 1.63
N ALA A 501 -17.47 -11.01 1.87
CA ALA A 501 -16.38 -11.91 1.56
C ALA A 501 -16.36 -13.11 2.52
N PHE A 502 -16.45 -12.90 3.82
CA PHE A 502 -16.57 -13.98 4.82
C PHE A 502 -17.84 -14.79 4.63
N LYS A 503 -18.95 -14.12 4.35
CA LYS A 503 -20.20 -14.80 4.01
C LYS A 503 -20.05 -15.69 2.78
N SER A 504 -19.37 -15.22 1.76
CA SER A 504 -19.04 -15.94 0.55
C SER A 504 -18.09 -17.13 0.79
N ALA A 505 -17.23 -17.05 1.79
CA ALA A 505 -16.31 -18.11 2.20
C ALA A 505 -16.95 -19.13 3.17
N GLY A 506 -18.21 -18.91 3.59
CA GLY A 506 -18.89 -19.78 4.58
C GLY A 506 -18.47 -19.52 6.02
N LEU A 507 -17.77 -18.40 6.30
CA LEU A 507 -17.29 -18.01 7.62
C LEU A 507 -18.32 -17.16 8.41
N GLY A 508 -19.51 -16.91 7.86
CA GLY A 508 -20.62 -16.25 8.53
C GLY A 508 -20.89 -14.83 8.03
N GLY A 509 -19.98 -13.92 8.15
CA GLY A 509 -20.08 -12.49 7.89
C GLY A 509 -19.26 -11.71 8.89
N PHE A 510 -19.61 -10.45 9.18
CA PHE A 510 -18.95 -9.66 10.20
C PHE A 510 -19.17 -10.25 11.61
N ASP A 511 -18.08 -10.46 12.35
CA ASP A 511 -18.05 -11.07 13.67
C ASP A 511 -16.96 -10.43 14.58
N PRO A 512 -16.87 -10.80 15.88
CA PRO A 512 -15.84 -10.24 16.78
C PRO A 512 -14.39 -10.57 16.41
N GLY A 513 -14.15 -11.44 15.44
CA GLY A 513 -12.84 -11.72 14.89
C GLY A 513 -12.29 -10.61 13.99
N HIS A 514 -13.06 -9.53 13.74
CA HIS A 514 -12.65 -8.40 12.90
C HIS A 514 -12.09 -7.26 13.75
N ILE A 515 -10.83 -6.95 13.58
CA ILE A 515 -10.12 -5.84 14.25
C ILE A 515 -10.01 -4.67 13.27
N THR A 516 -10.72 -3.58 13.51
CA THR A 516 -10.66 -2.36 12.69
C THR A 516 -9.32 -1.65 12.88
N LEU A 517 -8.65 -1.29 11.79
CA LEU A 517 -7.45 -0.44 11.78
C LEU A 517 -7.71 0.90 11.09
N ALA A 518 -8.58 0.94 10.08
CA ALA A 518 -8.97 2.18 9.42
C ALA A 518 -10.41 2.11 8.89
N GLU A 519 -11.04 3.26 8.79
CA GLU A 519 -12.37 3.47 8.21
C GLU A 519 -12.27 4.56 7.15
N GLY A 520 -12.88 4.36 5.99
CA GLY A 520 -12.76 5.30 4.90
C GLY A 520 -13.82 5.16 3.81
N ASN A 521 -13.59 5.82 2.73
CA ASN A 521 -14.48 5.86 1.57
C ASN A 521 -14.09 4.89 0.46
N GLY A 522 -13.24 3.88 0.80
CA GLY A 522 -12.74 2.89 -0.13
C GLY A 522 -11.64 3.44 -1.05
N ASN A 523 -10.98 4.51 -0.66
CA ASN A 523 -9.80 4.97 -1.37
C ASN A 523 -8.57 4.14 -0.96
N PRO A 524 -7.58 3.99 -1.83
CA PRO A 524 -6.36 3.23 -1.52
C PRO A 524 -5.60 3.73 -0.30
N GLU A 525 -5.63 5.02 -0.04
CA GLU A 525 -5.04 5.63 1.14
C GLU A 525 -5.66 5.10 2.45
N ASP A 526 -6.89 4.63 2.42
CA ASP A 526 -7.53 3.97 3.57
C ASP A 526 -6.80 2.66 3.95
N PHE A 527 -6.13 2.01 2.98
CA PHE A 527 -5.29 0.83 3.20
C PHE A 527 -3.91 1.16 3.78
N LEU A 528 -3.42 2.39 3.61
CA LEU A 528 -2.11 2.79 4.15
C LEU A 528 -2.07 2.65 5.67
N ASN A 529 -3.16 2.96 6.35
CA ASN A 529 -3.27 2.78 7.80
C ASN A 529 -3.17 1.30 8.21
N LEU A 530 -3.73 0.39 7.42
CA LEU A 530 -3.55 -1.05 7.61
C LEU A 530 -2.06 -1.43 7.48
N ILE A 531 -1.43 -0.98 6.39
CA ILE A 531 -0.02 -1.26 6.07
C ILE A 531 0.91 -0.74 7.16
N ASN A 532 0.68 0.49 7.62
CA ASN A 532 1.52 1.14 8.62
C ASN A 532 1.32 0.60 10.04
N THR A 533 0.15 0.01 10.32
CA THR A 533 -0.15 -0.54 11.66
C THR A 533 0.23 -2.02 11.77
N LEU A 534 0.24 -2.75 10.66
CA LEU A 534 0.72 -4.14 10.62
C LEU A 534 2.21 -4.20 11.01
N GLY A 535 2.54 -5.10 11.95
CA GLY A 535 3.90 -5.28 12.45
C GLY A 535 4.31 -4.32 13.57
N LEU A 536 3.46 -3.33 13.94
CA LEU A 536 3.72 -2.49 15.12
C LEU A 536 3.24 -3.14 16.42
N PHE A 537 2.26 -4.03 16.36
CA PHE A 537 1.71 -4.70 17.53
C PHE A 537 1.58 -6.21 17.31
N LYS A 538 1.45 -6.92 18.41
CA LYS A 538 1.11 -8.34 18.47
C LYS A 538 -0.04 -8.58 19.43
N ILE A 539 -0.73 -9.71 19.27
CA ILE A 539 -1.78 -10.16 20.17
C ILE A 539 -1.15 -11.10 21.20
N ASP A 540 -1.12 -10.68 22.46
CA ASP A 540 -0.53 -11.47 23.54
C ASP A 540 -1.54 -12.46 24.13
N ARG A 541 -2.82 -12.08 24.20
CA ARG A 541 -3.89 -12.88 24.79
C ARG A 541 -5.23 -12.53 24.16
N VAL A 542 -6.14 -13.49 24.14
CA VAL A 542 -7.51 -13.35 23.65
C VAL A 542 -8.49 -13.90 24.69
N GLU A 543 -9.65 -13.25 24.85
CA GLU A 543 -10.77 -13.75 25.66
C GLU A 543 -12.04 -13.72 24.83
N VAL A 544 -12.67 -14.89 24.64
CA VAL A 544 -13.90 -15.05 23.85
C VAL A 544 -15.09 -15.12 24.77
N TYR A 545 -16.09 -14.25 24.56
CA TYR A 545 -17.36 -14.21 25.30
C TYR A 545 -18.50 -14.64 24.38
N ARG A 546 -19.21 -15.69 24.80
CA ARG A 546 -20.36 -16.27 24.08
C ARG A 546 -21.72 -15.83 24.63
#